data_05c906b59f41beebd4dd4a785274aa94
#
_entry.id   05c906b59f41beebd4dd4a785274aa94
#
_cell.length_a   1.000
_cell.length_b   1.000
_cell.length_c   1.000
_cell.angle_alpha   90.00
_cell.angle_beta   90.00
_cell.angle_gamma   90.00
#
_symmetry.space_group_name_H-M   'P 1'
#
loop_
_entity.id
_entity.type
_entity.pdbx_description
1 polymer ?
#
loop_
_entity_poly.entity_id
_entity_poly.type
_entity_poly.pdbx_seq_one_letter_code
_entity_poly.pdbx_strand_id
1 'polypeptide(L)'
;MNLDSAGRPLAVVARIYALTSPNAMLQATYESLRDAATNASRGPEDTIGVREIVLAPGEHQDVVEALPEGATHLAVVALMRSPDPQRWKFVFDAREAASTGLVIGLHACAMSVAQGTPVGVPSETASLAGMVCPKA
;
A
#
# COMPACT_ATOMS: atom_id res chain seq x y z
N MET A 1 -7.48 2.24 -11.70
CA MET A 1 -7.54 1.19 -10.70
C MET A 1 -7.20 -0.13 -11.37
N ASN A 2 -6.76 -1.13 -10.63
CA ASN A 2 -6.29 -2.43 -11.14
C ASN A 2 -7.01 -2.90 -12.42
N LEU A 3 -6.25 -3.37 -13.43
CA LEU A 3 -6.82 -3.73 -14.73
C LEU A 3 -6.60 -5.22 -15.04
N ASP A 4 -7.59 -5.83 -15.72
CA ASP A 4 -7.42 -7.17 -16.28
C ASP A 4 -6.68 -7.12 -17.64
N SER A 5 -6.49 -8.28 -18.27
CA SER A 5 -5.77 -8.36 -19.56
C SER A 5 -6.50 -7.65 -20.71
N ALA A 6 -7.80 -7.41 -20.57
CA ALA A 6 -8.60 -6.68 -21.56
C ALA A 6 -8.69 -5.18 -21.24
N GLY A 7 -8.00 -4.70 -20.20
CA GLY A 7 -8.00 -3.30 -19.80
C GLY A 7 -9.21 -2.89 -18.97
N ARG A 8 -10.02 -3.84 -18.49
CA ARG A 8 -11.18 -3.54 -17.66
C ARG A 8 -10.77 -3.37 -16.20
N PRO A 9 -11.33 -2.37 -15.48
CA PRO A 9 -11.01 -2.18 -14.07
C PRO A 9 -11.45 -3.38 -13.22
N LEU A 10 -10.59 -3.77 -12.29
CA LEU A 10 -10.85 -4.82 -11.32
C LEU A 10 -10.85 -4.22 -9.91
N ALA A 11 -11.52 -4.90 -9.00
CA ALA A 11 -11.39 -4.61 -7.59
C ALA A 11 -9.93 -4.83 -7.15
N VAL A 12 -9.50 -4.08 -6.14
CA VAL A 12 -8.15 -4.20 -5.60
C VAL A 12 -8.22 -4.49 -4.11
N VAL A 13 -7.34 -5.37 -3.67
CA VAL A 13 -7.14 -5.64 -2.24
C VAL A 13 -6.03 -4.73 -1.75
N ALA A 14 -6.32 -3.97 -0.71
CA ALA A 14 -5.34 -3.13 -0.04
C ALA A 14 -5.17 -3.62 1.39
N ARG A 15 -3.94 -3.57 1.89
CA ARG A 15 -3.62 -3.95 3.26
C ARG A 15 -2.96 -2.80 3.97
N ILE A 16 -3.34 -2.64 5.24
CA ILE A 16 -2.71 -1.67 6.14
C ILE A 16 -1.97 -2.47 7.20
N TYR A 17 -0.65 -2.34 7.22
CA TYR A 17 0.21 -3.03 8.18
C TYR A 17 0.63 -2.06 9.27
N ALA A 18 0.50 -2.50 10.53
CA ALA A 18 1.06 -1.77 11.66
C ALA A 18 2.44 -2.36 11.98
N LEU A 19 3.45 -1.52 12.05
CA LEU A 19 4.84 -1.92 12.12
C LEU A 19 5.54 -1.32 13.34
N THR A 20 6.47 -2.09 13.94
CA THR A 20 7.37 -1.58 14.98
C THR A 20 8.64 -0.99 14.38
N SER A 21 8.93 -1.27 13.11
CA SER A 21 10.06 -0.74 12.35
C SER A 21 9.72 -0.76 10.87
N PRO A 22 10.19 0.20 10.06
CA PRO A 22 9.91 0.22 8.63
C PRO A 22 10.80 -0.71 7.81
N ASN A 23 11.90 -1.20 8.36
CA ASN A 23 12.99 -1.79 7.58
C ASN A 23 12.58 -3.04 6.81
N ALA A 24 11.94 -4.01 7.47
CA ALA A 24 11.54 -5.25 6.82
C ALA A 24 10.52 -4.99 5.71
N MET A 25 9.58 -4.08 5.93
CA MET A 25 8.58 -3.73 4.92
C MET A 25 9.21 -3.03 3.72
N LEU A 26 10.17 -2.14 3.93
CA LEU A 26 10.86 -1.45 2.84
C LEU A 26 11.63 -2.42 1.94
N GLN A 27 12.10 -3.53 2.50
CA GLN A 27 12.85 -4.55 1.76
C GLN A 27 11.96 -5.67 1.22
N ALA A 28 10.69 -5.73 1.61
CA ALA A 28 9.79 -6.80 1.18
C ALA A 28 9.52 -6.73 -0.31
N THR A 29 9.50 -7.90 -0.96
CA THR A 29 9.15 -8.00 -2.37
C THR A 29 7.63 -8.13 -2.54
N TYR A 30 7.15 -7.79 -3.73
CA TYR A 30 5.73 -7.93 -4.05
C TYR A 30 5.29 -9.38 -3.93
N GLU A 31 6.08 -10.32 -4.46
CA GLU A 31 5.78 -11.74 -4.41
C GLU A 31 5.66 -12.25 -2.97
N SER A 32 6.56 -11.81 -2.09
CA SER A 32 6.53 -12.27 -0.70
C SER A 32 5.27 -11.82 0.02
N LEU A 33 4.77 -10.62 -0.25
CA LEU A 33 3.55 -10.11 0.35
C LEU A 33 2.30 -10.68 -0.30
N ARG A 34 2.32 -10.89 -1.61
CA ARG A 34 1.22 -11.53 -2.33
C ARG A 34 1.03 -12.96 -1.87
N ASP A 35 2.12 -13.72 -1.75
CA ASP A 35 2.06 -15.13 -1.35
C ASP A 35 1.63 -15.27 0.11
N ALA A 36 1.94 -14.30 0.95
CA ALA A 36 1.43 -14.24 2.31
C ALA A 36 -0.06 -13.90 2.37
N ALA A 37 -0.71 -13.66 1.23
CA ALA A 37 -2.14 -13.36 1.17
C ALA A 37 -3.01 -14.49 1.73
N THR A 38 -2.56 -15.73 1.61
CA THR A 38 -3.26 -16.88 2.18
C THR A 38 -3.14 -16.94 3.69
N ASN A 39 -2.31 -16.10 4.29
CA ASN A 39 -2.04 -16.05 5.71
C ASN A 39 -2.04 -14.58 6.14
N ALA A 40 -3.22 -13.97 6.13
CA ALA A 40 -3.38 -12.51 6.28
C ALA A 40 -2.83 -11.95 7.60
N SER A 41 -2.62 -12.79 8.61
CA SER A 41 -2.03 -12.36 9.87
C SER A 41 -0.51 -12.23 9.81
N ARG A 42 0.10 -12.65 8.69
CA ARG A 42 1.55 -12.57 8.53
C ARG A 42 1.90 -11.45 7.57
N GLY A 43 2.77 -10.59 8.02
CA GLY A 43 3.43 -9.62 7.20
C GLY A 43 4.92 -9.83 7.28
N PRO A 44 5.71 -8.86 6.84
CA PRO A 44 7.14 -8.84 7.10
C PRO A 44 7.43 -8.88 8.59
N GLU A 45 8.65 -9.22 8.94
CA GLU A 45 9.13 -9.07 10.32
C GLU A 45 8.80 -7.67 10.84
N ASP A 46 8.52 -7.54 12.12
CA ASP A 46 8.09 -6.29 12.76
C ASP A 46 6.64 -5.87 12.49
N THR A 47 5.84 -6.75 11.89
CA THR A 47 4.41 -6.53 11.73
C THR A 47 3.67 -6.94 12.99
N ILE A 48 2.87 -6.02 13.56
CA ILE A 48 2.09 -6.27 14.77
C ILE A 48 0.58 -6.17 14.53
N GLY A 49 0.17 -5.85 13.32
CA GLY A 49 -1.25 -5.83 12.95
C GLY A 49 -1.40 -5.69 11.45
N VAL A 50 -2.47 -6.28 10.91
CA VAL A 50 -2.80 -6.22 9.48
C VAL A 50 -4.30 -6.02 9.34
N ARG A 51 -4.70 -5.08 8.51
CA ARG A 51 -6.09 -4.91 8.11
C ARG A 51 -6.20 -4.96 6.60
N GLU A 52 -7.14 -5.74 6.10
CA GLU A 52 -7.37 -5.89 4.67
C GLU A 52 -8.70 -5.24 4.28
N ILE A 53 -8.70 -4.49 3.19
CA ILE A 53 -9.90 -3.90 2.60
C ILE A 53 -9.92 -4.21 1.12
N VAL A 54 -11.14 -4.32 0.57
CA VAL A 54 -11.36 -4.55 -0.86
C VAL A 54 -12.09 -3.34 -1.42
N LEU A 55 -11.55 -2.75 -2.48
CA LEU A 55 -12.12 -1.58 -3.14
C LEU A 55 -12.56 -1.95 -4.55
N ALA A 56 -13.83 -1.71 -4.85
CA ALA A 56 -14.36 -1.85 -6.20
C ALA A 56 -13.95 -0.64 -7.05
N PRO A 57 -13.93 -0.78 -8.39
CA PRO A 57 -13.62 0.35 -9.26
C PRO A 57 -14.53 1.56 -8.99
N GLY A 58 -13.93 2.72 -8.84
CA GLY A 58 -14.65 3.95 -8.54
C GLY A 58 -15.12 4.12 -7.11
N GLU A 59 -14.89 3.14 -6.25
CA GLU A 59 -15.30 3.21 -4.85
C GLU A 59 -14.36 4.12 -4.05
N HIS A 60 -14.95 4.89 -3.16
CA HIS A 60 -14.21 5.69 -2.19
C HIS A 60 -14.50 5.14 -0.80
N GLN A 61 -13.46 4.92 -0.01
CA GLN A 61 -13.63 4.40 1.35
C GLN A 61 -12.78 5.21 2.32
N ASP A 62 -13.43 5.71 3.36
CA ASP A 62 -12.76 6.36 4.48
C ASP A 62 -12.47 5.32 5.54
N VAL A 63 -11.22 5.22 5.96
CA VAL A 63 -10.79 4.25 6.95
C VAL A 63 -10.19 5.00 8.14
N VAL A 64 -10.78 4.80 9.31
CA VAL A 64 -10.22 5.29 10.57
C VAL A 64 -9.57 4.09 11.24
N GLU A 65 -8.25 4.15 11.40
CA GLU A 65 -7.46 3.04 11.92
C GLU A 65 -6.81 3.43 13.22
N ALA A 66 -7.11 2.67 14.28
CA ALA A 66 -6.41 2.79 15.56
C ALA A 66 -5.23 1.83 15.51
N LEU A 67 -4.01 2.35 15.51
CA LEU A 67 -2.83 1.51 15.48
C LEU A 67 -2.55 0.91 16.86
N PRO A 68 -2.06 -0.35 16.91
CA PRO A 68 -1.68 -0.97 18.17
C PRO A 68 -0.60 -0.17 18.89
N GLU A 69 -0.59 -0.26 20.21
CA GLU A 69 0.49 0.31 21.01
C GLU A 69 1.83 -0.31 20.59
N GLY A 70 2.84 0.52 20.43
CA GLY A 70 4.14 0.08 19.94
C GLY A 70 4.35 0.26 18.44
N ALA A 71 3.29 0.53 17.67
CA ALA A 71 3.44 0.80 16.25
C ALA A 71 4.11 2.17 16.03
N THR A 72 5.22 2.17 15.29
CA THR A 72 5.95 3.40 14.94
C THR A 72 5.70 3.80 13.50
N HIS A 73 5.32 2.84 12.66
CA HIS A 73 5.10 3.03 11.24
C HIS A 73 3.86 2.27 10.78
N LEU A 74 3.33 2.68 9.66
CA LEU A 74 2.31 1.91 8.97
C LEU A 74 2.67 1.80 7.50
N ALA A 75 2.19 0.74 6.86
CA ALA A 75 2.38 0.56 5.44
C ALA A 75 1.04 0.32 4.77
N VAL A 76 0.88 0.88 3.58
CA VAL A 76 -0.26 0.61 2.71
C VAL A 76 0.26 -0.14 1.51
N VAL A 77 -0.31 -1.32 1.26
CA VAL A 77 0.09 -2.20 0.17
C VAL A 77 -1.13 -2.47 -0.70
N ALA A 78 -0.99 -2.24 -2.01
CA ALA A 78 -2.04 -2.57 -2.97
C ALA A 78 -1.63 -3.82 -3.74
N LEU A 79 -2.46 -4.86 -3.67
CA LEU A 79 -2.22 -6.12 -4.35
C LEU A 79 -2.86 -6.05 -5.74
N MET A 80 -2.16 -5.47 -6.67
CA MET A 80 -2.58 -5.29 -8.05
C MET A 80 -2.08 -6.44 -8.92
N ARG A 81 -2.74 -6.65 -10.06
CA ARG A 81 -2.38 -7.71 -10.97
C ARG A 81 -0.97 -7.54 -11.55
N SER A 82 -0.66 -6.33 -12.01
CA SER A 82 0.64 -6.00 -12.61
C SER A 82 1.06 -4.63 -12.11
N PRO A 83 1.58 -4.54 -10.87
CA PRO A 83 1.87 -3.23 -10.28
C PRO A 83 3.13 -2.59 -10.87
N ASP A 84 3.13 -1.27 -10.90
CA ASP A 84 4.37 -0.50 -11.08
C ASP A 84 5.32 -0.90 -9.95
N PRO A 85 6.58 -1.30 -10.25
CA PRO A 85 7.49 -1.84 -9.24
C PRO A 85 7.78 -0.94 -8.05
N GLN A 86 7.56 0.36 -8.19
CA GLN A 86 7.86 1.33 -7.14
C GLN A 86 6.63 1.92 -6.48
N ARG A 87 5.41 1.56 -6.95
CA ARG A 87 4.17 2.21 -6.52
C ARG A 87 3.09 1.24 -6.07
N TRP A 88 3.49 0.14 -5.44
CA TRP A 88 2.55 -0.84 -4.88
C TRP A 88 2.55 -0.87 -3.36
N LYS A 89 3.55 -0.24 -2.73
CA LYS A 89 3.59 -0.09 -1.27
C LYS A 89 4.18 1.27 -0.92
N PHE A 90 3.67 1.83 0.17
CA PHE A 90 4.23 3.03 0.79
C PHE A 90 4.24 2.85 2.30
N VAL A 91 5.31 3.28 2.94
CA VAL A 91 5.48 3.23 4.39
C VAL A 91 5.44 4.64 4.93
N PHE A 92 4.76 4.84 6.05
CA PHE A 92 4.57 6.16 6.65
C PHE A 92 4.94 6.11 8.13
N ASP A 93 5.43 7.23 8.65
CA ASP A 93 5.57 7.42 10.09
C ASP A 93 4.18 7.50 10.71
N ALA A 94 3.93 6.68 11.74
CA ALA A 94 2.59 6.57 12.32
C ALA A 94 2.15 7.87 12.99
N ARG A 95 3.07 8.58 13.64
CA ARG A 95 2.76 9.83 14.33
C ARG A 95 2.43 10.93 13.32
N GLU A 96 3.20 11.04 12.26
CA GLU A 96 2.95 12.00 11.19
C GLU A 96 1.64 11.70 10.48
N ALA A 97 1.37 10.43 10.19
CA ALA A 97 0.12 10.02 9.57
C ALA A 97 -1.10 10.36 10.43
N ALA A 98 -0.98 10.17 11.74
CA ALA A 98 -2.06 10.52 12.68
C ALA A 98 -2.32 12.03 12.71
N SER A 99 -1.26 12.84 12.56
CA SER A 99 -1.35 14.30 12.61
C SER A 99 -1.93 14.89 11.33
N THR A 100 -1.49 14.41 10.16
CA THR A 100 -1.85 15.01 8.88
C THR A 100 -2.92 14.23 8.12
N GLY A 101 -3.13 12.97 8.46
CA GLY A 101 -3.95 12.06 7.67
C GLY A 101 -3.25 11.60 6.41
N LEU A 102 -3.78 10.56 5.79
CA LEU A 102 -3.25 10.02 4.54
C LEU A 102 -4.36 10.00 3.50
N VAL A 103 -4.02 10.39 2.28
CA VAL A 103 -4.91 10.24 1.13
C VAL A 103 -4.14 9.49 0.05
N ILE A 104 -4.64 8.30 -0.27
CA ILE A 104 -4.01 7.38 -1.21
C ILE A 104 -4.91 7.23 -2.42
N GLY A 105 -4.34 7.36 -3.62
CA GLY A 105 -5.05 7.10 -4.87
C GLY A 105 -4.66 5.74 -5.42
N LEU A 106 -5.63 5.01 -5.93
CA LEU A 106 -5.42 3.73 -6.61
C LEU A 106 -5.74 3.88 -8.09
N HIS A 107 -4.76 3.53 -8.92
CA HIS A 107 -4.83 3.73 -10.37
C HIS A 107 -4.69 2.38 -11.10
N ALA A 108 -4.47 2.40 -12.39
CA ALA A 108 -4.44 1.18 -13.19
C ALA A 108 -3.44 0.13 -12.67
N CYS A 109 -2.24 0.55 -12.31
CA CYS A 109 -1.20 -0.36 -11.83
C CYS A 109 -0.37 0.24 -10.69
N ALA A 110 -0.83 1.35 -10.11
CA ALA A 110 -0.01 2.10 -9.17
C ALA A 110 -0.86 2.78 -8.11
N MET A 111 -0.26 2.98 -6.94
CA MET A 111 -0.78 3.89 -5.93
C MET A 111 -0.07 5.23 -6.04
N SER A 112 -0.78 6.29 -5.70
CA SER A 112 -0.20 7.60 -5.46
C SER A 112 -0.54 8.08 -4.06
N VAL A 113 0.22 9.04 -3.56
CA VAL A 113 -0.02 9.66 -2.26
C VAL A 113 -0.39 11.12 -2.51
N ALA A 114 -1.64 11.46 -2.25
CA ALA A 114 -2.12 12.84 -2.39
C ALA A 114 -1.89 13.65 -1.13
N GLN A 115 -1.85 12.98 0.02
CA GLN A 115 -1.57 13.60 1.31
C GLN A 115 -0.79 12.62 2.17
N GLY A 116 0.33 13.05 2.71
CA GLY A 116 1.25 12.25 3.49
C GLY A 116 2.63 12.19 2.87
N THR A 117 3.63 11.79 3.65
CA THR A 117 5.02 11.70 3.19
C THR A 117 5.52 10.27 3.38
N PRO A 118 5.68 9.51 2.27
CA PRO A 118 6.22 8.16 2.38
C PRO A 118 7.69 8.15 2.80
N VAL A 119 8.06 7.13 3.56
CA VAL A 119 9.42 6.94 4.07
C VAL A 119 10.24 6.13 3.07
N GLY A 120 11.48 6.52 2.85
CA GLY A 120 12.46 5.71 2.11
C GLY A 120 12.29 5.72 0.59
N VAL A 121 11.47 6.61 0.04
CA VAL A 121 11.28 6.73 -1.41
C VAL A 121 11.40 8.19 -1.83
N PRO A 122 11.84 8.46 -3.08
CA PRO A 122 11.85 9.82 -3.60
C PRO A 122 10.44 10.42 -3.67
N SER A 123 10.33 11.72 -3.54
CA SER A 123 9.04 12.40 -3.59
C SER A 123 8.30 12.19 -4.92
N GLU A 124 9.01 12.04 -6.02
CA GLU A 124 8.41 11.77 -7.33
C GLU A 124 7.66 10.43 -7.36
N THR A 125 8.08 9.46 -6.55
CA THR A 125 7.43 8.15 -6.51
C THR A 125 6.03 8.25 -5.91
N ALA A 126 5.77 9.22 -5.05
CA ALA A 126 4.44 9.44 -4.48
C ALA A 126 3.45 9.99 -5.52
N SER A 127 3.93 10.59 -6.60
CA SER A 127 3.11 11.04 -7.73
C SER A 127 3.09 9.95 -8.80
N LEU A 128 2.32 10.18 -9.87
CA LEU A 128 2.29 9.24 -11.00
C LEU A 128 3.30 9.60 -12.09
N ALA A 129 4.17 10.58 -11.84
CA ALA A 129 5.20 10.95 -12.80
C ALA A 129 6.14 9.76 -13.05
N GLY A 130 6.32 9.39 -14.32
CA GLY A 130 7.16 8.26 -14.69
C GLY A 130 6.54 6.88 -14.40
N MET A 131 5.24 6.82 -14.10
CA MET A 131 4.55 5.54 -13.92
C MET A 131 4.60 4.70 -15.19
N VAL A 132 4.96 3.42 -15.03
CA VAL A 132 4.96 2.45 -16.11
C VAL A 132 4.22 1.21 -15.66
N CYS A 133 3.11 0.89 -16.35
CA CYS A 133 2.40 -0.36 -16.09
C CYS A 133 3.09 -1.50 -16.83
N PRO A 134 3.58 -2.54 -16.12
CA PRO A 134 4.16 -3.70 -16.77
C PRO A 134 3.13 -4.37 -17.67
N LYS A 135 3.57 -4.98 -18.75
CA LYS A 135 2.70 -5.79 -19.58
C LYS A 135 2.34 -7.08 -18.82
N ALA A 136 1.08 -7.41 -18.88
CA ALA A 136 0.58 -8.61 -18.24
C ALA A 136 1.12 -9.88 -18.93
#